data_77dce8c61b34389fa6aacf95f89f0cb4
#
_entry.id   77dce8c61b34389fa6aacf95f89f0cb4
#
_cell.length_a   1.000
_cell.length_b   1.000
_cell.length_c   1.000
_cell.angle_alpha   90.00
_cell.angle_beta   90.00
_cell.angle_gamma   90.00
#
_symmetry.space_group_name_H-M   'P 1'
#
loop_
_entity.id
_entity.type
_entity.pdbx_description
1 polymer ?
#
loop_
_entity_poly.entity_id
_entity_poly.type
_entity_poly.pdbx_seq_one_letter_code
_entity_poly.pdbx_strand_id
1 'polypeptide(L)'
;MTPSDPVRILFVDDEERILRSLSLQFRRQYQVITESDPSKVMARLQAEPVDIIVSDQRMPQMSGSQLLSQVQHAFPHSLRILLTGYSDLDAAVDALNSGGIFRYLTKPWEQQDMADTLAQAAEIVRHRRRFLAQPPSLAVPPEAHTRRVRLLLVDDDQESLQLSRDICGRLGVELLPVSTLAGAVSKLNEEEVDILLSDIRLGNDDLRPLLMSLAQAHPNLLSIVVTPFQDTQLLLKLINQAQIFRYLPKPIRRGMLERAIKTAVAQVEEARRQPSVPALRQAEQPRAAEDQRSVSSFMGMLGRLRQRLTA
;
A
#
# COMPACT_ATOMS: atom_id res chain seq x y z
N MET A 1 7.53 19.24 -13.96
CA MET A 1 7.94 18.07 -14.76
C MET A 1 6.84 17.80 -15.78
N THR A 2 7.19 17.65 -17.04
CA THR A 2 6.24 17.37 -18.11
C THR A 2 5.93 15.87 -18.19
N PRO A 3 4.83 15.43 -18.86
CA PRO A 3 4.53 14.02 -19.06
C PRO A 3 5.63 13.25 -19.79
N SER A 4 6.44 13.92 -20.59
CA SER A 4 7.52 13.35 -21.40
C SER A 4 8.88 13.31 -20.69
N ASP A 5 9.03 13.97 -19.54
CA ASP A 5 10.30 13.95 -18.81
C ASP A 5 10.65 12.53 -18.34
N PRO A 6 11.94 12.14 -18.38
CA PRO A 6 12.35 10.84 -17.87
C PRO A 6 11.98 10.70 -16.39
N VAL A 7 11.57 9.49 -15.99
CA VAL A 7 11.30 9.19 -14.57
C VAL A 7 12.62 9.22 -13.82
N ARG A 8 12.66 9.97 -12.72
CA ARG A 8 13.82 10.15 -11.86
C ARG A 8 13.79 9.18 -10.70
N ILE A 9 14.86 8.42 -10.52
CA ILE A 9 15.00 7.41 -9.47
C ILE A 9 16.21 7.73 -8.62
N LEU A 10 16.03 7.84 -7.31
CA LEU A 10 17.11 7.93 -6.34
C LEU A 10 17.30 6.58 -5.66
N PHE A 11 18.50 6.00 -5.79
CA PHE A 11 18.93 4.84 -5.01
C PHE A 11 19.76 5.29 -3.83
N VAL A 12 19.42 4.79 -2.63
CA VAL A 12 20.11 5.07 -1.37
C VAL A 12 20.56 3.76 -0.75
N ASP A 13 21.88 3.57 -0.63
CA ASP A 13 22.50 2.37 -0.06
C ASP A 13 23.92 2.74 0.36
N ASP A 14 24.38 2.39 1.56
CA ASP A 14 25.73 2.72 2.02
C ASP A 14 26.83 1.94 1.27
N GLU A 15 26.45 0.88 0.55
CA GLU A 15 27.36 0.12 -0.29
C GLU A 15 27.47 0.73 -1.72
N GLU A 16 28.52 1.50 -1.97
CA GLU A 16 28.76 2.08 -3.30
C GLU A 16 28.77 1.06 -4.46
N ARG A 17 29.14 -0.20 -4.19
CA ARG A 17 29.15 -1.25 -5.21
C ARG A 17 27.72 -1.55 -5.69
N ILE A 18 26.77 -1.60 -4.77
CA ILE A 18 25.35 -1.80 -5.06
C ILE A 18 24.84 -0.61 -5.88
N LEU A 19 25.12 0.61 -5.45
CA LEU A 19 24.72 1.82 -6.16
C LEU A 19 25.25 1.88 -7.59
N ARG A 20 26.52 1.52 -7.80
CA ARG A 20 27.12 1.44 -9.15
C ARG A 20 26.42 0.41 -10.01
N SER A 21 26.13 -0.78 -9.48
CA SER A 21 25.44 -1.85 -10.20
C SER A 21 24.04 -1.41 -10.63
N LEU A 22 23.25 -0.86 -9.69
CA LEU A 22 21.90 -0.36 -9.98
C LEU A 22 21.91 0.79 -10.99
N SER A 23 22.87 1.72 -10.87
CA SER A 23 23.02 2.80 -11.85
C SER A 23 23.33 2.28 -13.23
N LEU A 24 24.26 1.36 -13.38
CA LEU A 24 24.60 0.76 -14.69
C LEU A 24 23.42 0.02 -15.30
N GLN A 25 22.65 -0.68 -14.49
CA GLN A 25 21.51 -1.47 -14.94
C GLN A 25 20.36 -0.60 -15.46
N PHE A 26 20.04 0.51 -14.75
CA PHE A 26 18.81 1.26 -14.98
C PHE A 26 18.98 2.62 -15.68
N ARG A 27 20.21 3.16 -15.82
CA ARG A 27 20.49 4.48 -16.44
C ARG A 27 20.04 4.65 -17.89
N ARG A 28 19.80 3.55 -18.62
CA ARG A 28 19.29 3.61 -20.00
C ARG A 28 17.78 3.87 -20.06
N GLN A 29 17.05 3.53 -19.00
CA GLN A 29 15.59 3.58 -18.96
C GLN A 29 15.09 4.75 -18.10
N TYR A 30 15.90 5.16 -17.09
CA TYR A 30 15.53 6.16 -16.09
C TYR A 30 16.68 7.15 -15.88
N GLN A 31 16.33 8.32 -15.35
CA GLN A 31 17.33 9.23 -14.79
C GLN A 31 17.70 8.74 -13.39
N VAL A 32 18.82 8.07 -13.29
CA VAL A 32 19.29 7.46 -12.05
C VAL A 32 20.19 8.41 -11.28
N ILE A 33 19.88 8.61 -10.02
CA ILE A 33 20.65 9.35 -9.04
C ILE A 33 21.03 8.37 -7.93
N THR A 34 22.18 8.52 -7.34
CA THR A 34 22.66 7.66 -6.24
C THR A 34 23.13 8.50 -5.07
N GLU A 35 22.92 8.01 -3.85
CA GLU A 35 23.39 8.62 -2.61
C GLU A 35 23.78 7.54 -1.63
N SER A 36 25.02 7.61 -1.11
CA SER A 36 25.52 6.64 -0.12
C SER A 36 25.36 7.10 1.34
N ASP A 37 25.04 8.37 1.53
CA ASP A 37 24.85 8.96 2.85
C ASP A 37 23.37 9.33 3.06
N PRO A 38 22.61 8.57 3.87
CA PRO A 38 21.19 8.83 4.07
C PRO A 38 20.90 10.22 4.66
N SER A 39 21.85 10.82 5.39
CA SER A 39 21.70 12.15 5.96
C SER A 39 21.61 13.27 4.91
N LYS A 40 22.15 13.06 3.72
CA LYS A 40 22.15 14.02 2.60
C LYS A 40 20.90 13.94 1.73
N VAL A 41 20.11 12.88 1.86
CA VAL A 41 18.97 12.62 0.97
C VAL A 41 17.94 13.76 1.00
N MET A 42 17.57 14.25 2.19
CA MET A 42 16.55 15.29 2.31
C MET A 42 16.99 16.60 1.63
N ALA A 43 18.24 17.01 1.81
CA ALA A 43 18.79 18.19 1.14
C ALA A 43 18.85 18.02 -0.39
N ARG A 44 19.20 16.83 -0.85
CA ARG A 44 19.20 16.48 -2.28
C ARG A 44 17.81 16.55 -2.88
N LEU A 45 16.79 15.98 -2.22
CA LEU A 45 15.40 16.01 -2.67
C LEU A 45 14.82 17.43 -2.71
N GLN A 46 15.27 18.31 -1.81
CA GLN A 46 14.90 19.73 -1.84
C GLN A 46 15.48 20.46 -3.06
N ALA A 47 16.74 20.14 -3.42
CA ALA A 47 17.40 20.72 -4.58
C ALA A 47 16.87 20.14 -5.90
N GLU A 48 16.66 18.82 -5.93
CA GLU A 48 16.23 18.09 -7.11
C GLU A 48 15.21 16.97 -6.74
N PRO A 49 13.90 17.28 -6.79
CA PRO A 49 12.86 16.28 -6.47
C PRO A 49 12.92 15.08 -7.43
N VAL A 50 12.68 13.87 -6.87
CA VAL A 50 12.64 12.61 -7.61
C VAL A 50 11.25 11.98 -7.57
N ASP A 51 10.95 11.13 -8.55
CA ASP A 51 9.66 10.43 -8.64
C ASP A 51 9.63 9.17 -7.78
N ILE A 52 10.75 8.46 -7.74
CA ILE A 52 10.90 7.17 -7.05
C ILE A 52 12.16 7.25 -6.19
N ILE A 53 12.05 6.79 -4.95
CA ILE A 53 13.18 6.58 -4.07
C ILE A 53 13.23 5.11 -3.66
N VAL A 54 14.39 4.49 -3.81
CA VAL A 54 14.68 3.10 -3.42
C VAL A 54 15.75 3.16 -2.35
N SER A 55 15.44 2.74 -1.14
CA SER A 55 16.37 2.81 0.00
C SER A 55 16.67 1.44 0.56
N ASP A 56 17.92 1.17 0.85
CA ASP A 56 18.27 0.08 1.74
C ASP A 56 17.71 0.31 3.15
N GLN A 57 17.37 -0.77 3.85
CA GLN A 57 16.91 -0.73 5.24
C GLN A 57 18.05 -0.54 6.22
N ARG A 58 19.20 -1.21 6.02
CA ARG A 58 20.30 -1.24 6.98
C ARG A 58 21.41 -0.30 6.56
N MET A 59 21.30 0.96 6.92
CA MET A 59 22.34 1.96 6.68
C MET A 59 22.87 2.52 8.00
N PRO A 60 24.15 2.94 8.06
CA PRO A 60 24.67 3.66 9.21
C PRO A 60 23.86 4.92 9.52
N GLN A 61 23.74 5.28 10.81
CA GLN A 61 23.10 6.49 11.32
C GLN A 61 21.58 6.56 11.18
N MET A 62 20.98 6.07 10.09
CA MET A 62 19.54 6.15 9.83
C MET A 62 19.07 4.94 9.03
N SER A 63 18.03 4.27 9.50
CA SER A 63 17.42 3.18 8.72
C SER A 63 16.65 3.69 7.51
N GLY A 64 16.50 2.84 6.47
CA GLY A 64 15.70 3.18 5.29
C GLY A 64 14.25 3.50 5.63
N SER A 65 13.66 2.78 6.57
CA SER A 65 12.30 3.04 7.05
C SER A 65 12.14 4.43 7.68
N GLN A 66 13.12 4.87 8.48
CA GLN A 66 13.15 6.21 9.05
C GLN A 66 13.31 7.28 7.96
N LEU A 67 14.24 7.07 7.02
CA LEU A 67 14.43 7.97 5.88
C LEU A 67 13.16 8.10 5.05
N LEU A 68 12.55 6.98 4.66
CA LEU A 68 11.36 6.97 3.80
C LEU A 68 10.13 7.56 4.50
N SER A 69 10.04 7.48 5.83
CA SER A 69 9.04 8.19 6.62
C SER A 69 9.21 9.70 6.54
N GLN A 70 10.44 10.23 6.63
CA GLN A 70 10.72 11.66 6.45
C GLN A 70 10.38 12.10 5.02
N VAL A 71 10.77 11.31 4.02
CA VAL A 71 10.44 11.58 2.61
C VAL A 71 8.93 11.64 2.40
N GLN A 72 8.15 10.76 3.03
CA GLN A 72 6.70 10.80 2.91
C GLN A 72 6.10 12.12 3.38
N HIS A 73 6.56 12.66 4.49
CA HIS A 73 6.04 13.90 5.04
C HIS A 73 6.41 15.12 4.18
N ALA A 74 7.65 15.16 3.66
CA ALA A 74 8.14 16.31 2.91
C ALA A 74 7.87 16.20 1.39
N PHE A 75 7.86 14.98 0.85
CA PHE A 75 7.71 14.67 -0.58
C PHE A 75 6.66 13.55 -0.79
N PRO A 76 5.38 13.76 -0.45
CA PRO A 76 4.34 12.72 -0.46
C PRO A 76 4.12 12.11 -1.85
N HIS A 77 4.51 12.81 -2.90
CA HIS A 77 4.34 12.38 -4.28
C HIS A 77 5.46 11.44 -4.78
N SER A 78 6.60 11.37 -4.11
CA SER A 78 7.64 10.40 -4.44
C SER A 78 7.21 9.00 -4.04
N LEU A 79 7.27 8.03 -4.94
CA LEU A 79 7.03 6.62 -4.63
C LEU A 79 8.24 6.04 -3.85
N ARG A 80 7.98 5.31 -2.80
CA ARG A 80 8.99 4.81 -1.87
C ARG A 80 9.06 3.29 -1.91
N ILE A 81 10.25 2.77 -2.17
CA ILE A 81 10.55 1.34 -2.23
C ILE A 81 11.61 1.05 -1.17
N LEU A 82 11.39 0.04 -0.35
CA LEU A 82 12.33 -0.38 0.68
C LEU A 82 12.99 -1.71 0.29
N LEU A 83 14.31 -1.75 0.32
CA LEU A 83 15.11 -2.96 0.19
C LEU A 83 15.38 -3.50 1.60
N THR A 84 14.97 -4.74 1.89
CA THR A 84 15.04 -5.28 3.25
C THR A 84 15.54 -6.71 3.25
N GLY A 85 16.26 -7.10 4.31
CA GLY A 85 16.61 -8.50 4.54
C GLY A 85 15.47 -9.28 5.19
N TYR A 86 15.53 -10.62 5.14
CA TYR A 86 14.54 -11.48 5.78
C TYR A 86 14.42 -11.33 7.30
N SER A 87 15.44 -10.76 7.95
CA SER A 87 15.49 -10.56 9.41
C SER A 87 14.87 -9.25 9.88
N ASP A 88 14.36 -8.41 9.00
CA ASP A 88 13.94 -7.03 9.32
C ASP A 88 12.42 -6.87 9.42
N LEU A 89 11.73 -7.89 9.95
CA LEU A 89 10.26 -7.90 10.06
C LEU A 89 9.70 -6.68 10.81
N ASP A 90 10.25 -6.39 11.99
CA ASP A 90 9.77 -5.27 12.81
C ASP A 90 9.94 -3.95 12.08
N ALA A 91 11.07 -3.77 11.38
CA ALA A 91 11.31 -2.59 10.57
C ALA A 91 10.35 -2.49 9.37
N ALA A 92 10.00 -3.61 8.75
CA ALA A 92 9.00 -3.63 7.66
C ALA A 92 7.60 -3.29 8.18
N VAL A 93 7.21 -3.80 9.34
CA VAL A 93 5.95 -3.47 10.02
C VAL A 93 5.90 -1.99 10.40
N ASP A 94 6.96 -1.47 10.99
CA ASP A 94 7.04 -0.05 11.36
C ASP A 94 6.97 0.86 10.13
N ALA A 95 7.69 0.52 9.07
CA ALA A 95 7.65 1.24 7.81
C ALA A 95 6.28 1.20 7.14
N LEU A 96 5.59 0.07 7.18
CA LEU A 96 4.21 -0.06 6.70
C LEU A 96 3.25 0.79 7.55
N ASN A 97 3.38 0.71 8.87
CA ASN A 97 2.50 1.41 9.81
C ASN A 97 2.78 2.91 9.91
N SER A 98 4.00 3.36 9.65
CA SER A 98 4.32 4.79 9.49
C SER A 98 3.83 5.36 8.16
N GLY A 99 3.55 4.50 7.22
CA GLY A 99 2.77 4.79 6.02
C GLY A 99 3.58 5.11 4.77
N GLY A 100 3.10 4.59 3.67
CA GLY A 100 3.46 5.07 2.36
C GLY A 100 4.62 4.38 1.65
N ILE A 101 5.02 3.20 2.06
CA ILE A 101 5.90 2.36 1.23
C ILE A 101 5.06 1.75 0.10
N PHE A 102 5.49 1.99 -1.13
CA PHE A 102 4.86 1.44 -2.32
C PHE A 102 5.17 -0.05 -2.48
N ARG A 103 6.44 -0.43 -2.27
CA ARG A 103 6.92 -1.81 -2.43
C ARG A 103 8.02 -2.14 -1.44
N TYR A 104 8.09 -3.42 -1.12
CA TYR A 104 9.21 -4.02 -0.41
C TYR A 104 9.89 -5.03 -1.33
N LEU A 105 11.21 -4.98 -1.42
CA LEU A 105 12.02 -5.97 -2.12
C LEU A 105 12.98 -6.61 -1.14
N THR A 106 13.07 -7.94 -1.17
CA THR A 106 13.96 -8.70 -0.27
C THR A 106 15.36 -8.82 -0.85
N LYS A 107 16.36 -8.61 -0.01
CA LYS A 107 17.76 -8.92 -0.35
C LYS A 107 18.07 -10.41 -0.09
N PRO A 108 18.69 -11.16 -1.00
CA PRO A 108 19.01 -10.75 -2.37
C PRO A 108 17.74 -10.71 -3.26
N TRP A 109 17.63 -9.72 -4.12
CA TRP A 109 16.54 -9.63 -5.10
C TRP A 109 16.97 -10.23 -6.45
N GLU A 110 15.99 -10.73 -7.20
CA GLU A 110 16.20 -11.06 -8.58
C GLU A 110 16.18 -9.79 -9.45
N GLN A 111 17.02 -9.76 -10.50
CA GLN A 111 17.11 -8.61 -11.39
C GLN A 111 15.75 -8.25 -12.00
N GLN A 112 14.95 -9.25 -12.33
CA GLN A 112 13.63 -9.07 -12.92
C GLN A 112 12.66 -8.44 -11.91
N ASP A 113 12.73 -8.81 -10.63
CA ASP A 113 11.85 -8.27 -9.58
C ASP A 113 12.03 -6.77 -9.39
N MET A 114 13.28 -6.32 -9.37
CA MET A 114 13.61 -4.90 -9.32
C MET A 114 13.13 -4.18 -10.59
N ALA A 115 13.36 -4.75 -11.77
CA ALA A 115 12.96 -4.16 -13.03
C ALA A 115 11.43 -4.02 -13.13
N ASP A 116 10.67 -5.07 -12.78
CA ASP A 116 9.20 -5.05 -12.78
C ASP A 116 8.64 -4.04 -11.79
N THR A 117 9.22 -3.97 -10.59
CA THR A 117 8.82 -3.01 -9.57
C THR A 117 9.03 -1.57 -10.02
N LEU A 118 10.19 -1.27 -10.61
CA LEU A 118 10.48 0.06 -11.13
C LEU A 118 9.62 0.41 -12.34
N ALA A 119 9.32 -0.56 -13.21
CA ALA A 119 8.43 -0.35 -14.36
C ALA A 119 7.01 0.01 -13.90
N GLN A 120 6.46 -0.70 -12.92
CA GLN A 120 5.15 -0.41 -12.34
C GLN A 120 5.13 0.97 -11.67
N ALA A 121 6.14 1.28 -10.86
CA ALA A 121 6.27 2.60 -10.21
C ALA A 121 6.35 3.73 -11.26
N ALA A 122 7.13 3.53 -12.33
CA ALA A 122 7.27 4.50 -13.41
C ALA A 122 5.95 4.70 -14.17
N GLU A 123 5.14 3.66 -14.34
CA GLU A 123 3.82 3.75 -14.97
C GLU A 123 2.87 4.62 -14.14
N ILE A 124 2.81 4.42 -12.83
CA ILE A 124 2.04 5.26 -11.91
C ILE A 124 2.48 6.73 -12.00
N VAL A 125 3.79 6.98 -12.01
CA VAL A 125 4.34 8.35 -12.15
C VAL A 125 3.91 8.98 -13.46
N ARG A 126 4.05 8.27 -14.59
CA ARG A 126 3.65 8.78 -15.92
C ARG A 126 2.15 9.04 -16.00
N HIS A 127 1.34 8.14 -15.45
CA HIS A 127 -0.11 8.28 -15.41
C HIS A 127 -0.52 9.52 -14.60
N ARG A 128 0.06 9.70 -13.40
CA ARG A 128 -0.17 10.87 -12.56
C ARG A 128 0.25 12.17 -13.26
N ARG A 129 1.42 12.20 -13.90
CA ARG A 129 1.88 13.39 -14.65
C ARG A 129 0.93 13.74 -15.80
N ARG A 130 0.46 12.74 -16.57
CA ARG A 130 -0.53 12.94 -17.63
C ARG A 130 -1.83 13.51 -17.08
N PHE A 131 -2.27 12.98 -15.95
CA PHE A 131 -3.48 13.45 -15.28
C PHE A 131 -3.36 14.90 -14.83
N LEU A 132 -2.27 15.27 -14.15
CA LEU A 132 -2.01 16.64 -13.68
C LEU A 132 -1.79 17.64 -14.82
N ALA A 133 -1.40 17.18 -16.00
CA ALA A 133 -1.25 18.01 -17.19
C ALA A 133 -2.58 18.29 -17.94
N GLN A 134 -3.66 17.58 -17.60
CA GLN A 134 -4.98 17.84 -18.16
C GLN A 134 -5.62 19.04 -17.46
N PRO A 135 -6.32 19.94 -18.19
CA PRO A 135 -7.09 20.99 -17.55
C PRO A 135 -8.09 20.38 -16.57
N PRO A 136 -8.35 21.03 -15.43
CA PRO A 136 -9.25 20.49 -14.42
C PRO A 136 -10.62 20.25 -15.08
N SER A 137 -11.00 18.98 -15.21
CA SER A 137 -12.34 18.58 -15.65
C SER A 137 -13.34 19.04 -14.61
N LEU A 138 -14.44 19.58 -15.06
CA LEU A 138 -15.49 20.20 -14.26
C LEU A 138 -15.89 19.32 -13.06
N ALA A 139 -16.08 20.01 -11.95
CA ALA A 139 -16.44 19.54 -10.62
C ALA A 139 -17.19 18.20 -10.54
N VAL A 140 -16.61 17.28 -9.73
CA VAL A 140 -17.34 16.13 -9.21
C VAL A 140 -18.60 16.62 -8.48
N PRO A 141 -19.79 16.04 -8.73
CA PRO A 141 -21.00 16.44 -8.05
C PRO A 141 -20.85 16.38 -6.53
N PRO A 142 -21.37 17.36 -5.78
CA PRO A 142 -21.20 17.41 -4.31
C PRO A 142 -21.84 16.23 -3.55
N GLU A 143 -22.63 15.42 -4.20
CA GLU A 143 -23.33 14.27 -3.57
C GLU A 143 -22.42 13.11 -3.15
N ALA A 144 -21.22 12.99 -3.75
CA ALA A 144 -20.26 11.92 -3.38
C ALA A 144 -19.64 12.11 -1.98
N HIS A 145 -19.79 13.28 -1.34
CA HIS A 145 -19.12 13.63 -0.10
C HIS A 145 -19.94 13.40 1.18
N THR A 146 -21.21 13.02 1.07
CA THR A 146 -22.14 12.95 2.22
C THR A 146 -22.22 11.58 2.89
N ARG A 147 -21.70 10.53 2.24
CA ARG A 147 -21.75 9.17 2.79
C ARG A 147 -20.71 8.98 3.90
N ARG A 148 -21.13 8.41 5.05
CA ARG A 148 -20.19 7.99 6.10
C ARG A 148 -19.15 6.99 5.56
N VAL A 149 -17.95 7.03 6.12
CA VAL A 149 -16.94 6.01 5.83
C VAL A 149 -17.43 4.67 6.38
N ARG A 150 -17.36 3.62 5.56
CA ARG A 150 -17.80 2.27 5.92
C ARG A 150 -16.60 1.35 6.14
N LEU A 151 -16.56 0.72 7.29
CA LEU A 151 -15.56 -0.26 7.67
C LEU A 151 -16.21 -1.64 7.76
N LEU A 152 -15.77 -2.56 6.91
CA LEU A 152 -16.11 -3.98 7.00
C LEU A 152 -15.12 -4.67 7.95
N LEU A 153 -15.62 -5.20 9.06
CA LEU A 153 -14.86 -6.04 9.98
C LEU A 153 -15.11 -7.51 9.63
N VAL A 154 -14.04 -8.24 9.36
CA VAL A 154 -14.05 -9.69 9.09
C VAL A 154 -13.22 -10.37 10.18
N ASP A 155 -13.86 -10.70 11.29
CA ASP A 155 -13.26 -11.35 12.45
C ASP A 155 -14.35 -12.13 13.21
N ASP A 156 -14.04 -13.29 13.77
CA ASP A 156 -14.94 -14.08 14.61
C ASP A 156 -14.72 -13.83 16.12
N ASP A 157 -13.72 -13.00 16.46
CA ASP A 157 -13.39 -12.63 17.83
C ASP A 157 -14.30 -11.52 18.37
N GLN A 158 -14.99 -11.80 19.49
CA GLN A 158 -15.90 -10.86 20.13
C GLN A 158 -15.19 -9.65 20.74
N GLU A 159 -13.94 -9.80 21.19
CA GLU A 159 -13.16 -8.68 21.73
C GLU A 159 -12.79 -7.70 20.61
N SER A 160 -12.32 -8.21 19.48
CA SER A 160 -12.08 -7.41 18.26
C SER A 160 -13.33 -6.66 17.81
N LEU A 161 -14.50 -7.33 17.81
CA LEU A 161 -15.78 -6.72 17.44
C LEU A 161 -16.16 -5.58 18.39
N GLN A 162 -16.10 -5.80 19.70
CA GLN A 162 -16.46 -4.79 20.69
C GLN A 162 -15.52 -3.57 20.63
N LEU A 163 -14.22 -3.84 20.50
CA LEU A 163 -13.21 -2.80 20.37
C LEU A 163 -13.42 -1.95 19.09
N SER A 164 -13.68 -2.61 17.97
CA SER A 164 -13.96 -1.93 16.70
C SER A 164 -15.23 -1.11 16.74
N ARG A 165 -16.29 -1.62 17.39
CA ARG A 165 -17.56 -0.90 17.57
C ARG A 165 -17.38 0.39 18.38
N ASP A 166 -16.62 0.32 19.47
CA ASP A 166 -16.34 1.49 20.31
C ASP A 166 -15.55 2.57 19.54
N ILE A 167 -14.54 2.14 18.76
CA ILE A 167 -13.70 3.06 17.99
C ILE A 167 -14.50 3.67 16.83
N CYS A 168 -15.18 2.87 16.04
CA CYS A 168 -15.99 3.34 14.91
C CYS A 168 -17.10 4.30 15.36
N GLY A 169 -17.76 4.00 16.48
CA GLY A 169 -18.80 4.88 17.05
C GLY A 169 -18.25 6.27 17.40
N ARG A 170 -17.05 6.36 17.97
CA ARG A 170 -16.41 7.65 18.29
C ARG A 170 -15.93 8.42 17.06
N LEU A 171 -15.52 7.70 16.00
CA LEU A 171 -15.01 8.30 14.76
C LEU A 171 -16.12 8.59 13.72
N GLY A 172 -17.38 8.25 14.02
CA GLY A 172 -18.49 8.41 13.08
C GLY A 172 -18.44 7.48 11.87
N VAL A 173 -17.72 6.35 11.98
CA VAL A 173 -17.56 5.32 10.95
C VAL A 173 -18.69 4.30 11.06
N GLU A 174 -19.30 3.94 9.94
CA GLU A 174 -20.29 2.86 9.88
C GLU A 174 -19.58 1.50 9.89
N LEU A 175 -19.83 0.70 10.94
CA LEU A 175 -19.23 -0.63 11.09
C LEU A 175 -20.15 -1.71 10.51
N LEU A 176 -19.63 -2.51 9.60
CA LEU A 176 -20.28 -3.68 8.99
C LEU A 176 -19.57 -4.95 9.48
N PRO A 177 -20.02 -5.59 10.58
CA PRO A 177 -19.33 -6.77 11.10
C PRO A 177 -19.82 -8.04 10.39
N VAL A 178 -18.89 -8.94 10.07
CA VAL A 178 -19.13 -10.29 9.59
C VAL A 178 -18.16 -11.28 10.22
N SER A 179 -18.60 -12.51 10.49
CA SER A 179 -17.81 -13.57 11.11
C SER A 179 -17.52 -14.74 10.17
N THR A 180 -17.81 -14.60 8.88
CA THR A 180 -17.58 -15.66 7.89
C THR A 180 -17.07 -15.07 6.57
N LEU A 181 -16.28 -15.86 5.84
CA LEU A 181 -15.80 -15.50 4.51
C LEU A 181 -16.96 -15.24 3.54
N ALA A 182 -18.01 -16.10 3.57
CA ALA A 182 -19.19 -15.92 2.73
C ALA A 182 -19.92 -14.61 3.02
N GLY A 183 -20.05 -14.25 4.31
CA GLY A 183 -20.61 -12.98 4.75
C GLY A 183 -19.77 -11.78 4.27
N ALA A 184 -18.45 -11.89 4.29
CA ALA A 184 -17.56 -10.86 3.78
C ALA A 184 -17.76 -10.63 2.27
N VAL A 185 -17.78 -11.70 1.48
CA VAL A 185 -18.03 -11.62 0.03
C VAL A 185 -19.41 -11.05 -0.29
N SER A 186 -20.47 -11.45 0.46
CA SER A 186 -21.83 -10.90 0.29
C SER A 186 -21.83 -9.39 0.54
N LYS A 187 -21.28 -8.95 1.68
CA LYS A 187 -21.20 -7.52 2.03
C LYS A 187 -20.42 -6.70 1.03
N LEU A 188 -19.27 -7.20 0.55
CA LEU A 188 -18.48 -6.52 -0.48
C LEU A 188 -19.21 -6.39 -1.81
N ASN A 189 -20.14 -7.30 -2.16
CA ASN A 189 -20.97 -7.21 -3.35
C ASN A 189 -22.18 -6.28 -3.19
N GLU A 190 -22.74 -6.18 -1.98
CA GLU A 190 -23.97 -5.43 -1.70
C GLU A 190 -23.68 -3.97 -1.33
N GLU A 191 -22.59 -3.73 -0.61
CA GLU A 191 -22.27 -2.45 0.01
C GLU A 191 -20.98 -1.85 -0.58
N GLU A 192 -20.91 -0.54 -0.63
CA GLU A 192 -19.66 0.15 -0.89
C GLU A 192 -18.84 0.21 0.40
N VAL A 193 -17.73 -0.49 0.44
CA VAL A 193 -16.81 -0.57 1.57
C VAL A 193 -15.57 0.29 1.29
N ASP A 194 -15.18 1.12 2.24
CA ASP A 194 -13.99 1.99 2.13
C ASP A 194 -12.77 1.37 2.83
N ILE A 195 -13.01 0.73 3.97
CA ILE A 195 -11.97 0.14 4.82
C ILE A 195 -12.33 -1.30 5.13
N LEU A 196 -11.41 -2.21 4.90
CA LEU A 196 -11.49 -3.60 5.34
C LEU A 196 -10.57 -3.79 6.55
N LEU A 197 -11.12 -4.25 7.66
CA LEU A 197 -10.37 -4.70 8.83
C LEU A 197 -10.54 -6.22 8.94
N SER A 198 -9.48 -6.98 8.75
CA SER A 198 -9.58 -8.43 8.63
C SER A 198 -8.42 -9.15 9.30
N ASP A 199 -8.70 -10.29 9.93
CA ASP A 199 -7.68 -11.31 10.15
C ASP A 199 -7.33 -11.94 8.78
N ILE A 200 -6.19 -12.61 8.70
CA ILE A 200 -5.80 -13.42 7.53
C ILE A 200 -6.35 -14.85 7.61
N ARG A 201 -6.81 -15.26 8.77
CA ARG A 201 -7.48 -16.53 9.00
C ARG A 201 -8.77 -16.33 9.79
N LEU A 202 -9.83 -16.97 9.33
CA LEU A 202 -11.13 -16.95 9.98
C LEU A 202 -11.55 -18.43 10.18
N GLY A 203 -11.33 -18.95 11.37
CA GLY A 203 -11.44 -20.39 11.61
C GLY A 203 -10.48 -21.18 10.71
N ASN A 204 -11.03 -21.98 9.79
CA ASN A 204 -10.26 -22.74 8.80
C ASN A 204 -10.07 -22.00 7.46
N ASP A 205 -10.74 -20.88 7.26
CA ASP A 205 -10.69 -20.12 6.01
C ASP A 205 -9.43 -19.22 5.94
N ASP A 206 -8.76 -19.26 4.79
CA ASP A 206 -7.66 -18.38 4.45
C ASP A 206 -8.18 -17.17 3.68
N LEU A 207 -8.06 -15.96 4.27
CA LEU A 207 -8.53 -14.72 3.65
C LEU A 207 -7.49 -14.04 2.75
N ARG A 208 -6.26 -14.57 2.66
CA ARG A 208 -5.21 -14.00 1.79
C ARG A 208 -5.66 -13.87 0.32
N PRO A 209 -6.28 -14.89 -0.31
CA PRO A 209 -6.75 -14.76 -1.69
C PRO A 209 -7.82 -13.68 -1.86
N LEU A 210 -8.70 -13.49 -0.87
CA LEU A 210 -9.68 -12.41 -0.87
C LEU A 210 -8.98 -11.05 -0.84
N LEU A 211 -8.01 -10.86 0.06
CA LEU A 211 -7.25 -9.60 0.17
C LEU A 211 -6.51 -9.27 -1.13
N MET A 212 -5.85 -10.26 -1.75
CA MET A 212 -5.16 -10.09 -3.04
C MET A 212 -6.14 -9.75 -4.18
N SER A 213 -7.31 -10.39 -4.20
CA SER A 213 -8.35 -10.13 -5.21
C SER A 213 -8.92 -8.72 -5.08
N LEU A 214 -9.17 -8.28 -3.84
CA LEU A 214 -9.65 -6.93 -3.55
C LEU A 214 -8.64 -5.86 -3.95
N ALA A 215 -7.35 -6.08 -3.72
CA ALA A 215 -6.30 -5.16 -4.13
C ALA A 215 -6.24 -4.95 -5.65
N GLN A 216 -6.58 -5.98 -6.43
CA GLN A 216 -6.64 -5.91 -7.89
C GLN A 216 -7.95 -5.30 -8.39
N ALA A 217 -9.09 -5.69 -7.78
CA ALA A 217 -10.41 -5.28 -8.20
C ALA A 217 -10.79 -3.88 -7.68
N HIS A 218 -10.28 -3.50 -6.51
CA HIS A 218 -10.70 -2.29 -5.78
C HIS A 218 -9.51 -1.55 -5.16
N PRO A 219 -8.68 -0.88 -5.95
CA PRO A 219 -7.43 -0.25 -5.49
C PRO A 219 -7.63 0.87 -4.45
N ASN A 220 -8.83 1.41 -4.34
CA ASN A 220 -9.18 2.45 -3.35
C ASN A 220 -9.59 1.88 -1.99
N LEU A 221 -9.87 0.58 -1.89
CA LEU A 221 -10.19 -0.08 -0.62
C LEU A 221 -8.94 -0.14 0.26
N LEU A 222 -9.02 0.35 1.49
CA LEU A 222 -7.91 0.32 2.44
C LEU A 222 -8.01 -0.92 3.32
N SER A 223 -7.07 -1.86 3.17
CA SER A 223 -7.06 -3.10 3.95
C SER A 223 -6.15 -2.98 5.18
N ILE A 224 -6.72 -3.11 6.37
CA ILE A 224 -6.01 -3.23 7.65
C ILE A 224 -6.03 -4.70 8.04
N VAL A 225 -4.86 -5.31 8.18
CA VAL A 225 -4.73 -6.72 8.54
C VAL A 225 -4.35 -6.84 10.01
N VAL A 226 -5.07 -7.70 10.71
CA VAL A 226 -4.82 -8.03 12.12
C VAL A 226 -4.55 -9.52 12.23
N THR A 227 -3.38 -9.91 12.73
CA THR A 227 -3.02 -11.33 12.77
C THR A 227 -1.96 -11.63 13.82
N PRO A 228 -1.97 -12.83 14.45
CA PRO A 228 -0.91 -13.28 15.34
C PRO A 228 0.37 -13.69 14.61
N PHE A 229 0.34 -13.80 13.29
CA PHE A 229 1.47 -14.30 12.51
C PHE A 229 2.61 -13.28 12.43
N GLN A 230 3.82 -13.76 12.68
CA GLN A 230 5.07 -12.99 12.62
C GLN A 230 5.99 -13.55 11.50
N ASP A 231 5.40 -14.04 10.42
CA ASP A 231 6.17 -14.53 9.27
C ASP A 231 6.47 -13.38 8.31
N THR A 232 7.77 -13.06 8.19
CA THR A 232 8.27 -11.98 7.33
C THR A 232 7.91 -12.18 5.86
N GLN A 233 8.00 -13.41 5.35
CA GLN A 233 7.72 -13.70 3.94
C GLN A 233 6.24 -13.50 3.64
N LEU A 234 5.38 -13.99 4.53
CA LEU A 234 3.94 -13.81 4.42
C LEU A 234 3.57 -12.32 4.47
N LEU A 235 4.16 -11.57 5.40
CA LEU A 235 3.90 -10.13 5.50
C LEU A 235 4.31 -9.38 4.24
N LEU A 236 5.52 -9.62 3.72
CA LEU A 236 5.99 -8.97 2.49
C LEU A 236 5.11 -9.32 1.28
N LYS A 237 4.64 -10.56 1.21
CA LYS A 237 3.68 -11.00 0.19
C LYS A 237 2.35 -10.25 0.30
N LEU A 238 1.81 -10.09 1.50
CA LEU A 238 0.59 -9.32 1.74
C LEU A 238 0.77 -7.84 1.41
N ILE A 239 1.91 -7.26 1.77
CA ILE A 239 2.21 -5.86 1.43
C ILE A 239 2.25 -5.66 -0.08
N ASN A 240 2.96 -6.51 -0.81
CA ASN A 240 3.17 -6.34 -2.25
C ASN A 240 1.94 -6.77 -3.08
N GLN A 241 1.32 -7.89 -2.76
CA GLN A 241 0.25 -8.48 -3.56
C GLN A 241 -1.16 -8.09 -3.10
N ALA A 242 -1.38 -7.95 -1.78
CA ALA A 242 -2.65 -7.50 -1.23
C ALA A 242 -2.68 -5.99 -0.92
N GLN A 243 -1.56 -5.27 -1.09
CA GLN A 243 -1.48 -3.82 -0.88
C GLN A 243 -2.06 -3.38 0.47
N ILE A 244 -1.80 -4.17 1.53
CA ILE A 244 -2.32 -3.85 2.86
C ILE A 244 -1.90 -2.46 3.30
N PHE A 245 -2.85 -1.73 3.88
CA PHE A 245 -2.64 -0.36 4.35
C PHE A 245 -1.91 -0.32 5.69
N ARG A 246 -2.31 -1.25 6.60
CA ARG A 246 -1.72 -1.38 7.95
C ARG A 246 -1.69 -2.84 8.34
N TYR A 247 -0.70 -3.18 9.15
CA TYR A 247 -0.56 -4.46 9.81
C TYR A 247 -0.55 -4.26 11.32
N LEU A 248 -1.40 -4.99 12.03
CA LEU A 248 -1.53 -4.92 13.47
C LEU A 248 -1.34 -6.32 14.05
N PRO A 249 -0.36 -6.54 14.95
CA PRO A 249 -0.18 -7.83 15.60
C PRO A 249 -1.29 -8.10 16.63
N LYS A 250 -1.76 -9.34 16.75
CA LYS A 250 -2.56 -9.80 17.89
C LYS A 250 -1.64 -10.07 19.11
N PRO A 251 -2.04 -9.73 20.34
CA PRO A 251 -3.31 -9.14 20.72
C PRO A 251 -3.44 -7.65 20.32
N ILE A 252 -4.62 -7.26 19.90
CA ILE A 252 -4.88 -5.91 19.38
C ILE A 252 -4.79 -4.88 20.52
N ARG A 253 -3.87 -3.94 20.39
CA ARG A 253 -3.81 -2.80 21.31
C ARG A 253 -4.75 -1.69 20.84
N ARG A 254 -5.68 -1.27 21.72
CA ARG A 254 -6.67 -0.23 21.40
C ARG A 254 -6.08 1.00 20.71
N GLY A 255 -4.99 1.55 21.23
CA GLY A 255 -4.37 2.74 20.65
C GLY A 255 -3.76 2.53 19.26
N MET A 256 -3.33 1.31 18.92
CA MET A 256 -2.83 0.99 17.58
C MET A 256 -3.99 0.88 16.59
N LEU A 257 -5.07 0.17 16.95
CA LEU A 257 -6.25 0.03 16.10
C LEU A 257 -6.91 1.38 15.85
N GLU A 258 -7.09 2.20 16.89
CA GLU A 258 -7.68 3.53 16.78
C GLU A 258 -6.88 4.43 15.82
N ARG A 259 -5.54 4.45 15.94
CA ARG A 259 -4.68 5.20 15.02
C ARG A 259 -4.78 4.69 13.60
N ALA A 260 -4.80 3.36 13.40
CA ALA A 260 -4.91 2.77 12.08
C ALA A 260 -6.23 3.15 11.39
N ILE A 261 -7.36 3.03 12.10
CA ILE A 261 -8.68 3.40 11.57
C ILE A 261 -8.74 4.92 11.31
N LYS A 262 -8.28 5.76 12.24
CA LYS A 262 -8.27 7.22 12.07
C LYS A 262 -7.47 7.65 10.85
N THR A 263 -6.30 7.04 10.62
CA THR A 263 -5.46 7.33 9.45
C THR A 263 -6.13 6.85 8.17
N ALA A 264 -6.79 5.68 8.20
CA ALA A 264 -7.52 5.16 7.05
C ALA A 264 -8.70 6.06 6.68
N VAL A 265 -9.48 6.52 7.67
CA VAL A 265 -10.59 7.47 7.47
C VAL A 265 -10.09 8.75 6.81
N ALA A 266 -9.02 9.35 7.35
CA ALA A 266 -8.45 10.57 6.77
C ALA A 266 -8.02 10.37 5.30
N GLN A 267 -7.44 9.21 4.98
CA GLN A 267 -7.04 8.89 3.61
C GLN A 267 -8.24 8.66 2.67
N VAL A 268 -9.30 8.01 3.14
CA VAL A 268 -10.55 7.85 2.38
C VAL A 268 -11.18 9.22 2.09
N GLU A 269 -11.27 10.08 3.11
CA GLU A 269 -11.83 11.42 2.95
C GLU A 269 -11.00 12.28 1.99
N GLU A 270 -9.68 12.21 2.05
CA GLU A 270 -8.81 12.93 1.12
C GLU A 270 -8.97 12.41 -0.31
N ALA A 271 -9.04 11.09 -0.51
CA ALA A 271 -9.28 10.50 -1.82
C ALA A 271 -10.65 10.91 -2.39
N ARG A 272 -11.66 11.08 -1.55
CA ARG A 272 -13.00 11.57 -1.96
C ARG A 272 -12.98 13.05 -2.35
N ARG A 273 -12.14 13.87 -1.69
CA ARG A 273 -11.98 15.30 -2.04
C ARG A 273 -11.25 15.48 -3.38
N GLN A 274 -10.35 14.54 -3.70
CA GLN A 274 -9.52 14.59 -4.91
C GLN A 274 -9.63 13.27 -5.70
N PRO A 275 -10.83 12.90 -6.17
CA PRO A 275 -11.07 11.62 -6.85
C PRO A 275 -10.28 11.46 -8.13
N SER A 276 -9.76 12.56 -8.64
CA SER A 276 -9.02 12.62 -9.89
C SER A 276 -7.55 12.18 -9.77
N VAL A 277 -7.01 12.04 -8.56
CA VAL A 277 -5.62 11.57 -8.37
C VAL A 277 -5.64 10.03 -8.32
N PRO A 278 -5.03 9.35 -9.30
CA PRO A 278 -4.98 7.89 -9.29
C PRO A 278 -4.39 7.36 -7.98
N ALA A 279 -4.98 6.32 -7.44
CA ALA A 279 -4.43 5.65 -6.26
C ALA A 279 -2.97 5.26 -6.52
N LEU A 280 -2.07 5.61 -5.60
CA LEU A 280 -0.64 5.23 -5.65
C LEU A 280 -0.43 3.74 -5.36
N ARG A 281 -1.50 2.92 -5.49
CA ARG A 281 -1.53 1.52 -5.14
C ARG A 281 -1.82 0.70 -6.38
N GLN A 282 -0.93 -0.20 -6.68
CA GLN A 282 -1.08 -1.20 -7.74
C GLN A 282 -0.57 -2.52 -7.20
N ALA A 283 -1.44 -3.50 -7.03
CA ALA A 283 -1.09 -4.80 -6.52
C ALA A 283 -0.18 -5.55 -7.50
N GLU A 284 0.84 -6.22 -6.97
CA GLU A 284 1.65 -7.14 -7.75
C GLU A 284 0.83 -8.40 -8.06
N GLN A 285 0.91 -8.90 -9.28
CA GLN A 285 0.23 -10.14 -9.62
C GLN A 285 0.89 -11.33 -8.91
N PRO A 286 0.10 -12.25 -8.32
CA PRO A 286 0.65 -13.45 -7.71
C PRO A 286 1.45 -14.26 -8.74
N ARG A 287 2.66 -14.68 -8.38
CA ARG A 287 3.52 -15.49 -9.26
C ARG A 287 3.26 -16.98 -9.11
N ALA A 288 2.91 -17.43 -7.92
CA ALA A 288 2.59 -18.83 -7.67
C ALA A 288 1.28 -19.23 -8.34
N ALA A 289 1.27 -20.33 -9.07
CA ALA A 289 0.09 -20.82 -9.79
C ALA A 289 -1.11 -21.10 -8.87
N GLU A 290 -0.85 -21.49 -7.64
CA GLU A 290 -1.87 -21.73 -6.60
C GLU A 290 -2.57 -20.42 -6.18
N ASP A 291 -1.78 -19.37 -5.96
CA ASP A 291 -2.32 -18.04 -5.63
C ASP A 291 -3.10 -17.45 -6.81
N GLN A 292 -2.60 -17.62 -8.04
CA GLN A 292 -3.29 -17.16 -9.24
C GLN A 292 -4.67 -17.81 -9.40
N ARG A 293 -4.78 -19.12 -9.16
CA ARG A 293 -6.06 -19.85 -9.20
C ARG A 293 -7.02 -19.35 -8.12
N SER A 294 -6.50 -19.21 -6.90
CA SER A 294 -7.29 -18.73 -5.76
C SER A 294 -7.79 -17.31 -5.97
N VAL A 295 -6.93 -16.41 -6.43
CA VAL A 295 -7.31 -15.03 -6.77
C VAL A 295 -8.33 -15.00 -7.90
N SER A 296 -8.16 -15.80 -8.96
CA SER A 296 -9.12 -15.87 -10.08
C SER A 296 -10.50 -16.36 -9.61
N SER A 297 -10.54 -17.33 -8.69
CA SER A 297 -11.79 -17.81 -8.10
C SER A 297 -12.51 -16.71 -7.33
N PHE A 298 -11.81 -15.97 -6.47
CA PHE A 298 -12.38 -14.85 -5.72
C PHE A 298 -12.78 -13.68 -6.62
N MET A 299 -12.03 -13.40 -7.67
CA MET A 299 -12.40 -12.38 -8.67
C MET A 299 -13.74 -12.71 -9.34
N GLY A 300 -14.04 -14.00 -9.59
CA GLY A 300 -15.36 -14.42 -10.06
C GLY A 300 -16.47 -14.17 -9.03
N MET A 301 -16.22 -14.40 -7.76
CA MET A 301 -17.17 -14.15 -6.67
C MET A 301 -17.42 -12.64 -6.45
N LEU A 302 -16.43 -11.80 -6.70
CA LEU A 302 -16.49 -10.33 -6.58
C LEU A 302 -16.96 -9.67 -7.89
N GLY A 303 -17.58 -10.39 -8.82
CA GLY A 303 -17.93 -9.91 -10.16
C GLY A 303 -18.81 -8.66 -10.22
N ARG A 304 -19.61 -8.40 -9.20
CA ARG A 304 -20.41 -7.17 -9.09
C ARG A 304 -19.61 -5.92 -8.72
N LEU A 305 -18.47 -6.06 -8.04
CA LEU A 305 -17.57 -4.94 -7.77
C LEU A 305 -16.99 -4.35 -9.07
N ARG A 306 -16.74 -5.19 -10.06
CA ARG A 306 -16.21 -4.79 -11.36
C ARG A 306 -17.20 -3.93 -12.17
N GLN A 307 -18.49 -4.21 -12.09
CA GLN A 307 -19.52 -3.45 -12.82
C GLN A 307 -19.73 -2.04 -12.27
N ARG A 308 -19.48 -1.81 -10.98
CA ARG A 308 -19.58 -0.49 -10.33
C ARG A 308 -18.40 0.42 -10.62
N LEU A 309 -17.23 -0.14 -11.05
CA LEU A 309 -16.03 0.62 -11.38
C LEU A 309 -15.99 1.12 -12.82
N THR A 310 -16.89 0.61 -13.68
CA THR A 310 -16.96 0.95 -15.11
C THR A 310 -18.20 1.79 -15.46
N ALA A 311 -19.05 2.10 -14.51
CA ALA A 311 -20.20 3.01 -14.62
C ALA A 311 -19.92 4.33 -13.89
#